data_5aac211e56d6cbb34749f98312d52414
#
_entry.id   5aac211e56d6cbb34749f98312d52414
#
_cell.length_a   1.000
_cell.length_b   1.000
_cell.length_c   1.000
_cell.angle_alpha   90.00
_cell.angle_beta   90.00
_cell.angle_gamma   90.00
#
_symmetry.space_group_name_H-M   'P 1'
#
loop_
_entity.id
_entity.type
_entity.pdbx_description
1 polymer ?
#
loop_
_entity_poly.entity_id
_entity_poly.type
_entity_poly.pdbx_seq_one_letter_code
_entity_poly.pdbx_strand_id
1 'polypeptide(L)'
;MSGVFRVVAATWYTFWLRIFDAQCSRWMYLPASELLSGSRKGRWDRFAKAKSARPYLLVSKRMSSSTPKTEIERGDIVPDEVVLELYQKMLTVFYVEERLKVFDRLGKVSFHASVRGHEKLQIGMTLLLKARRDWFFTYYREKGIAIGLGMPLKDIFLGMLSRDGDPNSAGRNMPEHWSSRGLRLVAQTAATGTQFLPAVGLARALMRDGGGEIVYVSSGEGAASEGEFFEALNWASRERLPVLFVIQNNGYAISVPQAAQTGSEIHRIAQGFGMPTYAIDGTRFEPMYQILPLAIERMRQGGGPALVEGQVIRMDSHSSSDDQKKYRSQEELNEMLERDPIHQTERYLQRRGILAEKQMQQMRDQTKTEVDRAADEADQEPAPRPDSILAHIYAENSDVELGMNAPATYVSEESISLLEAINRGLRE
;
A
#
# COMPACT_ATOMS: atom_id res chain seq x y z
N MET A 1 31.39 -19.61 -21.55
CA MET A 1 30.84 -19.36 -20.19
C MET A 1 29.50 -20.07 -19.92
N SER A 2 29.29 -21.30 -20.38
CA SER A 2 28.02 -22.04 -20.23
C SER A 2 28.09 -23.35 -19.43
N GLY A 3 29.27 -23.67 -18.84
CA GLY A 3 29.45 -24.91 -18.09
C GLY A 3 29.35 -24.84 -16.57
N VAL A 4 29.58 -23.67 -15.98
CA VAL A 4 29.68 -23.51 -14.52
C VAL A 4 28.27 -23.39 -13.86
N PHE A 5 27.28 -22.84 -14.57
CA PHE A 5 25.91 -22.69 -14.02
C PHE A 5 25.12 -24.00 -13.90
N ARG A 6 25.47 -25.03 -14.69
CA ARG A 6 24.75 -26.34 -14.59
C ARG A 6 25.20 -27.21 -13.41
N VAL A 7 26.43 -27.02 -12.92
CA VAL A 7 26.95 -27.82 -11.79
C VAL A 7 26.42 -27.29 -10.45
N VAL A 8 26.25 -25.99 -10.30
CA VAL A 8 25.76 -25.39 -9.05
C VAL A 8 24.29 -25.71 -8.83
N ALA A 9 23.45 -25.68 -9.87
CA ALA A 9 22.02 -26.00 -9.75
C ALA A 9 21.77 -27.49 -9.41
N ALA A 10 22.60 -28.41 -9.93
CA ALA A 10 22.47 -29.84 -9.63
C ALA A 10 22.90 -30.19 -8.21
N THR A 11 23.85 -29.47 -7.63
CA THR A 11 24.38 -29.69 -6.28
C THR A 11 23.38 -29.19 -5.21
N TRP A 12 22.66 -28.11 -5.47
CA TRP A 12 21.62 -27.61 -4.55
C TRP A 12 20.35 -28.47 -4.57
N TYR A 13 19.96 -29.00 -5.71
CA TYR A 13 18.81 -29.89 -5.82
C TYR A 13 19.02 -31.24 -5.11
N THR A 14 20.22 -31.82 -5.18
CA THR A 14 20.60 -33.06 -4.46
C THR A 14 20.79 -32.85 -2.97
N PHE A 15 21.21 -31.64 -2.53
CA PHE A 15 21.34 -31.31 -1.11
C PHE A 15 19.93 -31.18 -0.44
N TRP A 16 18.98 -30.54 -1.09
CA TRP A 16 17.61 -30.43 -0.60
C TRP A 16 16.88 -31.78 -0.55
N LEU A 17 17.05 -32.64 -1.54
CA LEU A 17 16.45 -33.98 -1.53
C LEU A 17 17.00 -34.87 -0.39
N ARG A 18 18.27 -34.71 0.01
CA ARG A 18 18.83 -35.49 1.14
C ARG A 18 18.37 -35.00 2.52
N ILE A 19 18.00 -33.75 2.68
CA ILE A 19 17.43 -33.22 3.94
C ILE A 19 15.98 -33.65 4.10
N PHE A 20 15.21 -33.74 3.01
CA PHE A 20 13.83 -34.22 3.04
C PHE A 20 13.70 -35.73 3.30
N ASP A 21 14.66 -36.54 2.86
CA ASP A 21 14.63 -38.00 2.99
C ASP A 21 15.02 -38.47 4.40
N ALA A 22 15.73 -37.68 5.19
CA ALA A 22 16.18 -38.06 6.53
C ALA A 22 15.13 -37.89 7.64
N GLN A 23 14.08 -37.08 7.41
CA GLN A 23 13.05 -36.84 8.43
C GLN A 23 11.65 -37.37 8.10
N CYS A 24 11.37 -37.84 6.89
CA CYS A 24 10.05 -38.31 6.47
C CYS A 24 9.94 -39.85 6.27
N SER A 25 10.98 -40.65 6.52
CA SER A 25 10.99 -42.09 6.23
C SER A 25 10.22 -42.97 7.22
N ARG A 26 9.34 -42.39 8.06
CA ARG A 26 8.53 -43.20 9.03
C ARG A 26 7.01 -43.16 8.87
N TRP A 27 6.45 -42.41 7.91
CA TRP A 27 4.99 -42.21 7.85
C TRP A 27 4.30 -42.28 6.49
N MET A 28 4.91 -42.70 5.43
CA MET A 28 4.20 -42.92 4.17
C MET A 28 4.82 -44.01 3.32
N TYR A 29 4.25 -45.20 3.43
CA TYR A 29 4.10 -46.21 2.35
C TYR A 29 3.20 -47.35 2.84
N LEU A 30 1.89 -47.22 2.61
CA LEU A 30 0.99 -48.34 2.45
C LEU A 30 0.55 -48.36 0.99
N PRO A 31 0.75 -49.45 0.26
CA PRO A 31 0.32 -49.55 -1.14
C PRO A 31 -1.20 -49.56 -1.23
N ALA A 32 -1.73 -48.90 -2.24
CA ALA A 32 -3.17 -48.72 -2.49
C ALA A 32 -3.97 -50.02 -2.66
N SER A 33 -3.34 -51.18 -2.67
CA SER A 33 -3.99 -52.49 -2.78
C SER A 33 -4.60 -53.01 -1.48
N GLU A 34 -4.30 -52.39 -0.32
CA GLU A 34 -4.87 -52.87 0.98
C GLU A 34 -6.11 -52.08 1.44
N LEU A 35 -6.56 -51.11 0.67
CA LEU A 35 -7.74 -50.27 0.99
C LEU A 35 -9.07 -50.86 0.50
N LEU A 36 -9.06 -51.99 -0.20
CA LEU A 36 -10.26 -52.56 -0.82
C LEU A 36 -10.67 -53.97 -0.32
N SER A 37 -10.04 -54.54 0.73
CA SER A 37 -10.52 -55.77 1.33
C SER A 37 -11.09 -55.51 2.71
N GLY A 38 -12.40 -55.59 2.81
CA GLY A 38 -13.18 -55.42 4.03
C GLY A 38 -12.86 -56.47 5.09
N SER A 39 -13.16 -56.11 6.33
CA SER A 39 -13.13 -56.86 7.58
C SER A 39 -11.89 -56.66 8.45
N ARG A 40 -12.00 -55.67 9.33
CA ARG A 40 -11.53 -55.76 10.74
C ARG A 40 -12.21 -54.72 11.62
N LYS A 41 -13.39 -55.06 12.10
CA LYS A 41 -13.88 -54.55 13.39
C LYS A 41 -12.86 -54.95 14.43
N GLY A 42 -12.23 -54.02 15.14
CA GLY A 42 -11.45 -54.41 16.32
C GLY A 42 -10.23 -53.56 16.66
N ARG A 43 -10.06 -52.34 16.18
CA ARG A 43 -8.88 -51.53 16.54
C ARG A 43 -9.13 -50.06 16.94
N TRP A 44 -10.37 -49.64 17.00
CA TRP A 44 -10.72 -48.27 17.44
C TRP A 44 -11.09 -48.16 18.93
N ASP A 45 -11.26 -49.29 19.65
CA ASP A 45 -11.65 -49.26 21.06
C ASP A 45 -10.51 -49.01 22.06
N ARG A 46 -9.28 -48.81 21.61
CA ARG A 46 -8.15 -48.48 22.49
C ARG A 46 -7.84 -47.01 22.67
N PHE A 47 -8.48 -46.13 21.94
CA PHE A 47 -8.35 -44.68 22.10
C PHE A 47 -9.44 -44.04 22.97
N ALA A 48 -10.41 -44.80 23.41
CA ALA A 48 -11.53 -44.30 24.22
C ALA A 48 -11.29 -44.30 25.74
N LYS A 49 -10.09 -44.68 26.22
CA LYS A 49 -9.79 -44.74 27.67
C LYS A 49 -8.59 -43.89 28.09
N ALA A 50 -8.49 -42.66 27.60
CA ALA A 50 -7.71 -41.63 28.25
C ALA A 50 -8.67 -40.59 28.84
N LYS A 51 -9.37 -40.97 29.91
CA LYS A 51 -10.06 -39.99 30.77
C LYS A 51 -9.01 -39.36 31.68
N SER A 52 -8.64 -38.11 31.42
CA SER A 52 -8.30 -37.02 32.33
C SER A 52 -7.48 -35.92 31.59
N ALA A 53 -8.10 -35.26 30.65
CA ALA A 53 -7.69 -33.91 30.28
C ALA A 53 -8.94 -33.05 30.44
N ARG A 54 -8.85 -32.03 31.28
CA ARG A 54 -9.92 -31.09 31.54
C ARG A 54 -10.48 -30.57 30.22
N PRO A 55 -11.80 -30.56 30.03
CA PRO A 55 -12.37 -29.93 28.86
C PRO A 55 -12.04 -28.42 28.94
N TYR A 56 -11.36 -27.91 27.92
CA TYR A 56 -11.38 -26.47 27.66
C TYR A 56 -12.86 -26.12 27.49
N LEU A 57 -13.37 -25.35 28.45
CA LEU A 57 -14.67 -24.71 28.33
C LEU A 57 -14.58 -23.81 27.09
N LEU A 58 -15.09 -24.31 25.97
CA LEU A 58 -15.53 -23.46 24.87
C LEU A 58 -16.67 -22.60 25.42
N VAL A 59 -16.34 -21.44 25.98
CA VAL A 59 -17.29 -20.37 26.15
C VAL A 59 -17.66 -19.92 24.74
N SER A 60 -18.62 -20.60 24.16
CA SER A 60 -19.37 -20.06 23.03
C SER A 60 -20.23 -18.90 23.57
N LYS A 61 -19.62 -17.79 23.93
CA LYS A 61 -20.30 -16.52 23.78
C LYS A 61 -20.58 -16.43 22.27
N ARG A 62 -21.82 -16.73 21.88
CA ARG A 62 -22.38 -16.22 20.64
C ARG A 62 -22.08 -14.72 20.64
N MET A 63 -20.97 -14.33 20.00
CA MET A 63 -20.85 -12.99 19.50
C MET A 63 -21.92 -12.91 18.43
N SER A 64 -23.05 -12.33 18.81
CA SER A 64 -24.03 -11.86 17.85
C SER A 64 -23.23 -11.05 16.83
N SER A 65 -23.30 -11.45 15.58
CA SER A 65 -22.87 -10.68 14.44
C SER A 65 -23.83 -9.51 14.25
N SER A 66 -23.85 -8.62 15.23
CA SER A 66 -24.31 -7.26 15.02
C SER A 66 -23.08 -6.51 14.52
N THR A 67 -22.84 -6.54 13.21
CA THR A 67 -22.33 -5.33 12.56
C THR A 67 -23.15 -4.19 13.20
N PRO A 68 -22.54 -3.18 13.83
CA PRO A 68 -23.31 -2.01 14.21
C PRO A 68 -23.85 -1.47 12.88
N LYS A 69 -25.12 -1.72 12.59
CA LYS A 69 -25.91 -0.80 11.79
C LYS A 69 -25.99 0.44 12.66
N THR A 70 -24.93 1.24 12.69
CA THR A 70 -25.05 2.62 13.08
C THR A 70 -26.00 3.20 12.05
N GLU A 71 -27.27 3.30 12.40
CA GLU A 71 -28.17 4.29 11.82
C GLU A 71 -27.44 5.61 12.11
N ILE A 72 -26.67 6.06 11.09
CA ILE A 72 -26.05 7.37 11.09
C ILE A 72 -27.20 8.33 11.13
N GLU A 73 -27.41 8.92 12.30
CA GLU A 73 -28.34 10.04 12.43
C GLU A 73 -28.01 11.03 11.30
N ARG A 74 -29.03 11.52 10.59
CA ARG A 74 -28.93 12.42 9.43
C ARG A 74 -28.39 13.82 9.82
N GLY A 75 -27.31 13.90 10.62
CA GLY A 75 -26.85 15.10 11.29
C GLY A 75 -25.47 15.62 10.88
N ASP A 76 -24.53 14.78 10.52
CA ASP A 76 -23.17 15.27 10.26
C ASP A 76 -22.93 15.49 8.76
N ILE A 77 -23.42 16.60 8.28
CA ILE A 77 -23.13 17.12 6.96
C ILE A 77 -21.66 17.54 6.95
N VAL A 78 -20.88 17.04 5.97
CA VAL A 78 -19.51 17.52 5.75
C VAL A 78 -19.52 19.04 5.63
N PRO A 79 -18.68 19.78 6.37
CA PRO A 79 -18.62 21.25 6.26
C PRO A 79 -18.34 21.70 4.82
N ASP A 80 -18.96 22.78 4.40
CA ASP A 80 -18.88 23.26 3.03
C ASP A 80 -17.46 23.60 2.63
N GLU A 81 -16.66 24.18 3.55
CA GLU A 81 -15.26 24.48 3.35
C GLU A 81 -14.41 23.24 3.09
N VAL A 82 -14.71 22.11 3.76
CA VAL A 82 -14.00 20.84 3.53
C VAL A 82 -14.33 20.27 2.16
N VAL A 83 -15.60 20.37 1.73
CA VAL A 83 -16.00 19.91 0.39
C VAL A 83 -15.37 20.79 -0.69
N LEU A 84 -15.27 22.09 -0.45
CA LEU A 84 -14.60 23.03 -1.37
C LEU A 84 -13.12 22.73 -1.49
N GLU A 85 -12.43 22.49 -0.37
CA GLU A 85 -11.02 22.09 -0.38
C GLU A 85 -10.82 20.77 -1.11
N LEU A 86 -11.66 19.77 -0.83
CA LEU A 86 -11.66 18.48 -1.54
C LEU A 86 -11.76 18.72 -3.05
N TYR A 87 -12.76 19.49 -3.49
CA TYR A 87 -13.00 19.73 -4.90
C TYR A 87 -11.83 20.49 -5.56
N GLN A 88 -11.31 21.53 -4.92
CA GLN A 88 -10.15 22.28 -5.43
C GLN A 88 -8.94 21.36 -5.66
N LYS A 89 -8.61 20.52 -4.68
CA LYS A 89 -7.49 19.58 -4.80
C LYS A 89 -7.76 18.48 -5.84
N MET A 90 -8.99 18.01 -5.96
CA MET A 90 -9.38 17.05 -7.01
C MET A 90 -9.25 17.66 -8.41
N LEU A 91 -9.63 18.94 -8.60
CA LEU A 91 -9.40 19.66 -9.86
C LEU A 91 -7.91 19.77 -10.18
N THR A 92 -7.08 20.02 -9.17
CA THR A 92 -5.63 20.06 -9.36
C THR A 92 -5.11 18.72 -9.88
N VAL A 93 -5.51 17.61 -9.24
CA VAL A 93 -5.16 16.26 -9.71
C VAL A 93 -5.64 16.04 -11.14
N PHE A 94 -6.87 16.42 -11.45
CA PHE A 94 -7.46 16.28 -12.78
C PHE A 94 -6.63 16.99 -13.86
N TYR A 95 -6.29 18.26 -13.66
CA TYR A 95 -5.54 19.00 -14.66
C TYR A 95 -4.07 18.56 -14.76
N VAL A 96 -3.47 18.10 -13.66
CA VAL A 96 -2.15 17.45 -13.71
C VAL A 96 -2.21 16.20 -14.59
N GLU A 97 -3.23 15.35 -14.42
CA GLU A 97 -3.42 14.17 -15.28
C GLU A 97 -3.62 14.54 -16.75
N GLU A 98 -4.44 15.52 -17.03
CA GLU A 98 -4.67 15.98 -18.41
C GLU A 98 -3.37 16.51 -19.07
N ARG A 99 -2.56 17.24 -18.30
CA ARG A 99 -1.27 17.74 -18.77
C ARG A 99 -0.26 16.61 -18.99
N LEU A 100 -0.22 15.62 -18.10
CA LEU A 100 0.64 14.45 -18.24
C LEU A 100 0.26 13.59 -19.44
N LYS A 101 -1.02 13.43 -19.74
CA LYS A 101 -1.47 12.77 -20.98
C LYS A 101 -0.97 13.48 -22.25
N VAL A 102 -0.84 14.80 -22.21
CA VAL A 102 -0.22 15.56 -23.32
C VAL A 102 1.26 15.26 -23.41
N PHE A 103 1.99 15.29 -22.30
CA PHE A 103 3.42 14.98 -22.29
C PHE A 103 3.71 13.52 -22.67
N ASP A 104 2.88 12.56 -22.26
CA ASP A 104 2.98 11.17 -22.66
C ASP A 104 2.85 11.00 -24.20
N ARG A 105 1.83 11.63 -24.80
CA ARG A 105 1.66 11.62 -26.27
C ARG A 105 2.80 12.27 -27.02
N LEU A 106 3.50 13.22 -26.41
CA LEU A 106 4.71 13.87 -26.95
C LEU A 106 5.99 13.06 -26.69
N GLY A 107 5.91 11.91 -26.01
CA GLY A 107 7.06 11.09 -25.66
C GLY A 107 8.00 11.74 -24.62
N LYS A 108 7.52 12.72 -23.87
CA LYS A 108 8.30 13.43 -22.83
C LYS A 108 8.29 12.71 -21.48
N VAL A 109 7.31 11.84 -21.24
CA VAL A 109 7.18 11.03 -20.03
C VAL A 109 7.44 9.57 -20.38
N SER A 110 8.32 8.91 -19.65
CA SER A 110 8.69 7.52 -19.91
C SER A 110 7.70 6.50 -19.35
N PHE A 111 6.94 6.87 -18.33
CA PHE A 111 5.92 6.06 -17.69
C PHE A 111 4.85 6.95 -17.06
N HIS A 112 3.58 6.61 -17.28
CA HIS A 112 2.45 7.31 -16.68
C HIS A 112 1.39 6.30 -16.25
N ALA A 113 0.99 6.36 -14.99
CA ALA A 113 -0.11 5.59 -14.41
C ALA A 113 -1.15 6.55 -13.83
N SER A 114 -2.23 6.79 -14.59
CA SER A 114 -3.25 7.76 -14.22
C SER A 114 -3.94 7.42 -12.90
N VAL A 115 -4.17 8.44 -12.08
CA VAL A 115 -4.94 8.32 -10.82
C VAL A 115 -6.43 8.62 -11.00
N ARG A 116 -6.89 8.86 -12.23
CA ARG A 116 -8.28 9.22 -12.53
C ARG A 116 -9.24 8.15 -11.99
N GLY A 117 -10.20 8.62 -11.18
CA GLY A 117 -11.17 7.80 -10.47
C GLY A 117 -10.76 7.40 -9.04
N HIS A 118 -9.49 7.62 -8.64
CA HIS A 118 -8.98 7.42 -7.29
C HIS A 118 -8.87 8.72 -6.49
N GLU A 119 -8.90 9.86 -7.14
CA GLU A 119 -8.58 11.18 -6.58
C GLU A 119 -9.41 11.54 -5.36
N LYS A 120 -10.69 11.19 -5.30
CA LYS A 120 -11.55 11.54 -4.17
C LYS A 120 -11.14 10.81 -2.89
N LEU A 121 -10.84 9.51 -3.00
CA LEU A 121 -10.34 8.73 -1.86
C LEU A 121 -9.00 9.28 -1.39
N GLN A 122 -8.08 9.53 -2.30
CA GLN A 122 -6.73 9.99 -1.99
C GLN A 122 -6.74 11.38 -1.33
N ILE A 123 -7.40 12.36 -1.94
CA ILE A 123 -7.53 13.68 -1.35
C ILE A 123 -8.27 13.62 -0.02
N GLY A 124 -9.36 12.83 0.05
CA GLY A 124 -10.09 12.62 1.30
C GLY A 124 -9.21 12.11 2.43
N MET A 125 -8.30 11.16 2.18
CA MET A 125 -7.35 10.68 3.18
C MET A 125 -6.40 11.79 3.65
N THR A 126 -5.92 12.69 2.78
CA THR A 126 -5.05 13.79 3.18
C THR A 126 -5.76 14.88 3.99
N LEU A 127 -7.09 15.00 3.87
CA LEU A 127 -7.89 15.91 4.69
C LEU A 127 -8.19 15.34 6.09
N LEU A 128 -8.19 14.01 6.23
CA LEU A 128 -8.46 13.32 7.49
C LEU A 128 -7.19 13.07 8.32
N LEU A 129 -6.06 12.88 7.67
CA LEU A 129 -4.76 12.69 8.30
C LEU A 129 -4.04 14.03 8.48
N LYS A 130 -3.00 14.05 9.30
CA LYS A 130 -2.25 15.28 9.61
C LYS A 130 -0.97 15.33 8.78
N ALA A 131 -0.98 16.11 7.70
CA ALA A 131 0.22 16.41 6.93
C ALA A 131 1.37 16.86 7.84
N ARG A 132 2.60 16.49 7.52
CA ARG A 132 3.83 16.80 8.29
C ARG A 132 3.90 16.23 9.72
N ARG A 133 2.87 15.51 10.15
CA ARG A 133 2.84 14.76 11.41
C ARG A 133 2.75 13.26 11.16
N ASP A 134 1.75 12.84 10.39
CA ASP A 134 1.58 11.42 10.03
C ASP A 134 2.55 11.06 8.89
N TRP A 135 2.85 9.78 8.77
CA TRP A 135 3.77 9.27 7.76
C TRP A 135 3.02 8.55 6.66
N PHE A 136 3.52 8.65 5.41
CA PHE A 136 2.84 8.13 4.25
C PHE A 136 3.77 7.20 3.47
N PHE A 137 3.37 5.93 3.35
CA PHE A 137 3.95 4.93 2.48
C PHE A 137 2.97 4.67 1.33
N THR A 138 3.20 5.32 0.23
CA THR A 138 2.32 5.30 -0.94
C THR A 138 2.73 4.23 -1.95
N TYR A 139 1.94 4.05 -3.00
CA TYR A 139 2.32 3.32 -4.19
C TYR A 139 2.22 4.23 -5.42
N TYR A 140 2.68 3.75 -6.59
CA TYR A 140 2.83 4.56 -7.80
C TYR A 140 1.56 5.33 -8.22
N ARG A 141 0.35 4.81 -7.97
CA ARG A 141 -0.92 5.46 -8.34
C ARG A 141 -1.43 6.42 -7.26
N GLU A 142 -0.57 7.13 -6.55
CA GLU A 142 -0.97 8.03 -5.47
C GLU A 142 -0.45 9.47 -5.62
N LYS A 143 -0.43 9.96 -6.84
CA LYS A 143 -0.18 11.37 -7.14
C LYS A 143 -1.14 12.29 -6.38
N GLY A 144 -2.40 11.88 -6.19
CA GLY A 144 -3.37 12.61 -5.39
C GLY A 144 -2.95 12.76 -3.92
N ILE A 145 -2.30 11.76 -3.32
CA ILE A 145 -1.74 11.90 -1.96
C ILE A 145 -0.63 12.95 -1.96
N ALA A 146 0.32 12.89 -2.89
CA ALA A 146 1.42 13.85 -2.96
C ALA A 146 0.90 15.30 -3.10
N ILE A 147 -0.05 15.54 -4.02
CA ILE A 147 -0.71 16.84 -4.22
C ILE A 147 -1.51 17.24 -2.98
N GLY A 148 -2.30 16.32 -2.43
CA GLY A 148 -3.15 16.56 -1.26
C GLY A 148 -2.35 16.97 -0.01
N LEU A 149 -1.15 16.41 0.17
CA LEU A 149 -0.21 16.76 1.23
C LEU A 149 0.50 18.10 0.99
N GLY A 150 0.41 18.68 -0.21
CA GLY A 150 0.98 19.96 -0.56
C GLY A 150 2.35 19.87 -1.23
N MET A 151 2.65 18.80 -1.96
CA MET A 151 3.82 18.76 -2.85
C MET A 151 3.66 19.82 -3.94
N PRO A 152 4.67 20.67 -4.18
CA PRO A 152 4.61 21.70 -5.23
C PRO A 152 4.33 21.08 -6.61
N LEU A 153 3.48 21.69 -7.40
CA LEU A 153 3.12 21.19 -8.74
C LEU A 153 4.34 21.10 -9.66
N LYS A 154 5.26 22.05 -9.55
CA LYS A 154 6.53 22.00 -10.29
C LYS A 154 7.31 20.72 -9.96
N ASP A 155 7.39 20.31 -8.68
CA ASP A 155 8.09 19.11 -8.25
C ASP A 155 7.45 17.82 -8.80
N ILE A 156 6.09 17.80 -8.90
CA ILE A 156 5.36 16.72 -9.57
C ILE A 156 5.82 16.59 -11.03
N PHE A 157 5.84 17.70 -11.77
CA PHE A 157 6.24 17.67 -13.18
C PHE A 157 7.74 17.41 -13.37
N LEU A 158 8.62 17.92 -12.49
CA LEU A 158 10.05 17.61 -12.54
C LEU A 158 10.29 16.10 -12.42
N GLY A 159 9.61 15.43 -11.47
CA GLY A 159 9.71 13.98 -11.30
C GLY A 159 9.17 13.21 -12.51
N MET A 160 8.04 13.63 -13.05
CA MET A 160 7.44 12.98 -14.23
C MET A 160 8.27 13.16 -15.50
N LEU A 161 8.91 14.31 -15.68
CA LEU A 161 9.76 14.65 -16.81
C LEU A 161 11.24 14.26 -16.60
N SER A 162 11.57 13.67 -15.45
CA SER A 162 12.94 13.31 -15.05
C SER A 162 13.94 14.46 -15.21
N ARG A 163 13.62 15.64 -14.66
CA ARG A 163 14.45 16.83 -14.75
C ARG A 163 15.48 16.90 -13.62
N ASP A 164 16.58 17.63 -13.83
CA ASP A 164 17.71 17.73 -12.88
C ASP A 164 17.26 18.27 -11.51
N GLY A 165 16.32 19.21 -11.49
CA GLY A 165 15.75 19.78 -10.26
C GLY A 165 14.74 18.91 -9.53
N ASP A 166 14.46 17.67 -9.94
CA ASP A 166 13.51 16.77 -9.30
C ASP A 166 13.94 16.41 -7.86
N PRO A 167 13.18 16.83 -6.83
CA PRO A 167 13.53 16.51 -5.44
C PRO A 167 13.31 15.05 -5.06
N ASN A 168 12.61 14.25 -5.91
CA ASN A 168 12.36 12.84 -5.64
C ASN A 168 13.57 11.99 -5.98
N SER A 169 13.99 11.97 -7.24
CA SER A 169 15.07 11.07 -7.67
C SER A 169 15.91 11.58 -8.83
N ALA A 170 15.57 12.70 -9.46
CA ALA A 170 16.20 13.21 -10.69
C ALA A 170 16.38 12.11 -11.76
N GLY A 171 15.33 11.33 -12.00
CA GLY A 171 15.33 10.26 -12.99
C GLY A 171 15.98 8.94 -12.57
N ARG A 172 16.48 8.81 -11.33
CA ARG A 172 17.10 7.56 -10.82
C ARG A 172 16.08 6.51 -10.40
N ASN A 173 14.84 6.91 -10.09
CA ASN A 173 13.70 6.01 -9.88
C ASN A 173 12.69 6.20 -11.01
N MET A 174 11.73 5.28 -11.15
CA MET A 174 10.63 5.45 -12.09
C MET A 174 9.79 6.69 -11.75
N PRO A 175 9.22 7.39 -12.73
CA PRO A 175 8.19 8.39 -12.48
C PRO A 175 7.08 7.84 -11.58
N GLU A 176 6.32 8.72 -10.93
CA GLU A 176 5.22 8.37 -10.00
C GLU A 176 5.68 7.80 -8.64
N HIS A 177 6.98 7.81 -8.35
CA HIS A 177 7.54 7.36 -7.08
C HIS A 177 7.91 8.58 -6.22
N TRP A 178 6.91 9.07 -5.50
CA TRP A 178 6.98 10.33 -4.76
C TRP A 178 7.72 10.18 -3.43
N SER A 179 8.51 11.17 -3.08
CA SER A 179 9.14 11.26 -1.77
C SER A 179 9.30 12.70 -1.31
N SER A 180 9.14 12.95 -0.02
CA SER A 180 9.39 14.25 0.57
C SER A 180 9.58 14.13 2.07
N ARG A 181 10.79 14.45 2.55
CA ARG A 181 11.08 14.43 3.98
C ARG A 181 10.19 15.45 4.73
N GLY A 182 9.98 16.63 4.16
CA GLY A 182 9.16 17.69 4.78
C GLY A 182 7.68 17.33 4.91
N LEU A 183 7.16 16.50 4.00
CA LEU A 183 5.78 16.00 4.01
C LEU A 183 5.66 14.65 4.71
N ARG A 184 6.76 14.05 5.18
CA ARG A 184 6.81 12.69 5.71
C ARG A 184 6.27 11.64 4.72
N LEU A 185 6.47 11.90 3.44
CA LEU A 185 6.17 11.00 2.34
C LEU A 185 7.43 10.17 2.06
N VAL A 186 7.37 8.90 2.37
CA VAL A 186 8.52 7.97 2.29
C VAL A 186 8.71 7.52 0.85
N ALA A 187 9.98 7.52 0.40
CA ALA A 187 10.31 7.01 -0.92
C ALA A 187 9.82 5.56 -1.08
N GLN A 188 9.00 5.34 -2.08
CA GLN A 188 8.45 4.02 -2.35
C GLN A 188 9.40 3.21 -3.24
N THR A 189 9.26 1.89 -3.17
CA THR A 189 9.94 0.96 -4.05
C THR A 189 9.12 0.70 -5.31
N ALA A 190 9.78 0.31 -6.41
CA ALA A 190 9.07 -0.09 -7.63
C ALA A 190 8.41 -1.47 -7.50
N ALA A 191 8.93 -2.36 -6.65
CA ALA A 191 8.30 -3.64 -6.34
C ALA A 191 7.06 -3.41 -5.46
N THR A 192 5.87 -3.72 -6.01
CA THR A 192 4.59 -3.49 -5.34
C THR A 192 4.44 -4.41 -4.13
N GLY A 193 3.87 -3.89 -3.03
CA GLY A 193 3.67 -4.65 -1.78
C GLY A 193 4.81 -4.50 -0.77
N THR A 194 6.05 -4.21 -1.21
CA THR A 194 7.22 -4.14 -0.32
C THR A 194 7.19 -2.96 0.65
N GLN A 195 6.31 -1.97 0.48
CA GLN A 195 6.13 -0.85 1.40
C GLN A 195 5.43 -1.22 2.71
N PHE A 196 4.71 -2.36 2.76
CA PHE A 196 3.91 -2.72 3.93
C PHE A 196 4.75 -2.98 5.18
N LEU A 197 5.79 -3.80 5.08
CA LEU A 197 6.64 -4.14 6.23
C LEU A 197 7.46 -2.96 6.76
N PRO A 198 8.11 -2.12 5.94
CA PRO A 198 8.75 -0.89 6.40
C PRO A 198 7.81 0.07 7.10
N ALA A 199 6.55 0.20 6.63
CA ALA A 199 5.54 1.03 7.29
C ALA A 199 5.23 0.53 8.70
N VAL A 200 5.07 -0.79 8.88
CA VAL A 200 4.86 -1.41 10.20
C VAL A 200 6.09 -1.22 11.09
N GLY A 201 7.30 -1.37 10.53
CA GLY A 201 8.56 -1.13 11.25
C GLY A 201 8.66 0.30 11.77
N LEU A 202 8.32 1.30 10.94
CA LEU A 202 8.28 2.70 11.36
C LEU A 202 7.23 2.93 12.44
N ALA A 203 6.02 2.39 12.30
CA ALA A 203 4.98 2.53 13.31
C ALA A 203 5.41 1.98 14.68
N ARG A 204 6.15 0.87 14.68
CA ARG A 204 6.73 0.29 15.91
C ARG A 204 7.75 1.23 16.54
N ALA A 205 8.63 1.84 15.77
CA ALA A 205 9.61 2.80 16.26
C ALA A 205 8.92 4.03 16.86
N LEU A 206 7.96 4.62 16.15
CA LEU A 206 7.20 5.79 16.61
C LEU A 206 6.41 5.50 17.89
N MET A 207 5.82 4.32 18.02
CA MET A 207 5.10 3.93 19.24
C MET A 207 6.04 3.83 20.46
N ARG A 208 7.27 3.36 20.27
CA ARG A 208 8.28 3.31 21.33
C ARG A 208 8.67 4.71 21.80
N ASP A 209 8.71 5.66 20.88
CA ASP A 209 9.10 7.05 21.17
C ASP A 209 7.93 7.90 21.72
N GLY A 210 6.75 7.30 21.92
CA GLY A 210 5.60 7.94 22.57
C GLY A 210 4.77 8.86 21.70
N GLY A 211 4.86 8.74 20.36
CA GLY A 211 4.40 9.68 19.36
C GLY A 211 2.91 9.99 19.30
N GLY A 212 2.06 9.11 18.84
CA GLY A 212 0.65 9.37 18.46
C GLY A 212 0.50 9.79 17.00
N GLU A 213 1.57 9.62 16.21
CA GLU A 213 1.53 9.64 14.76
C GLU A 213 0.84 8.38 14.23
N ILE A 214 0.28 8.50 13.04
CA ILE A 214 -0.25 7.37 12.27
C ILE A 214 0.68 7.13 11.08
N VAL A 215 0.89 5.88 10.76
CA VAL A 215 1.54 5.47 9.53
C VAL A 215 0.46 5.01 8.55
N TYR A 216 0.23 5.81 7.52
CA TYR A 216 -0.57 5.46 6.36
C TYR A 216 0.26 4.57 5.44
N VAL A 217 -0.28 3.45 5.03
CA VAL A 217 0.30 2.60 4.00
C VAL A 217 -0.79 2.13 3.03
N SER A 218 -0.52 2.24 1.75
CA SER A 218 -1.53 1.95 0.73
C SER A 218 -1.01 1.10 -0.40
N SER A 219 -1.95 0.48 -1.10
CA SER A 219 -1.70 -0.23 -2.35
C SER A 219 -3.01 -0.44 -3.14
N GLY A 220 -2.90 -0.98 -4.34
CA GLY A 220 -4.03 -1.56 -5.07
C GLY A 220 -4.35 -2.96 -4.55
N GLU A 221 -5.53 -3.48 -4.92
CA GLU A 221 -5.99 -4.81 -4.52
C GLU A 221 -5.10 -5.93 -5.05
N GLY A 222 -4.45 -5.74 -6.23
CA GLY A 222 -3.52 -6.73 -6.78
C GLY A 222 -2.32 -6.98 -5.89
N ALA A 223 -1.69 -5.90 -5.40
CA ALA A 223 -0.54 -6.00 -4.51
C ALA A 223 -0.89 -6.48 -3.10
N ALA A 224 -2.16 -6.45 -2.70
CA ALA A 224 -2.62 -7.06 -1.45
C ALA A 224 -2.61 -8.61 -1.50
N SER A 225 -2.22 -9.21 -2.62
CA SER A 225 -1.96 -10.66 -2.75
C SER A 225 -0.51 -11.05 -2.42
N GLU A 226 0.39 -10.07 -2.23
CA GLU A 226 1.79 -10.31 -1.86
C GLU A 226 1.92 -10.78 -0.41
N GLY A 227 2.93 -11.62 -0.13
CA GLY A 227 3.17 -12.18 1.20
C GLY A 227 3.38 -11.13 2.28
N GLU A 228 4.14 -10.08 1.96
CA GLU A 228 4.44 -8.95 2.87
C GLU A 228 3.18 -8.25 3.40
N PHE A 229 2.09 -8.22 2.62
CA PHE A 229 0.82 -7.67 3.09
C PHE A 229 0.28 -8.45 4.29
N PHE A 230 0.21 -9.78 4.20
CA PHE A 230 -0.29 -10.64 5.27
C PHE A 230 0.60 -10.60 6.51
N GLU A 231 1.92 -10.57 6.31
CA GLU A 231 2.90 -10.45 7.39
C GLU A 231 2.74 -9.11 8.11
N ALA A 232 2.57 -8.02 7.37
CA ALA A 232 2.35 -6.69 7.91
C ALA A 232 1.04 -6.59 8.71
N LEU A 233 -0.07 -7.16 8.22
CA LEU A 233 -1.34 -7.23 8.95
C LEU A 233 -1.17 -7.97 10.28
N ASN A 234 -0.52 -9.15 10.25
CA ASN A 234 -0.27 -9.95 11.44
C ASN A 234 0.59 -9.21 12.47
N TRP A 235 1.71 -8.62 12.03
CA TRP A 235 2.61 -7.90 12.92
C TRP A 235 1.95 -6.66 13.52
N ALA A 236 1.32 -5.82 12.70
CA ALA A 236 0.65 -4.61 13.17
C ALA A 236 -0.47 -4.93 14.18
N SER A 237 -1.25 -5.98 13.93
CA SER A 237 -2.34 -6.41 14.83
C SER A 237 -1.80 -6.92 16.16
N ARG A 238 -0.80 -7.82 16.13
CA ARG A 238 -0.22 -8.42 17.34
C ARG A 238 0.37 -7.36 18.28
N GLU A 239 1.06 -6.36 17.75
CA GLU A 239 1.69 -5.30 18.54
C GLU A 239 0.82 -4.03 18.67
N ARG A 240 -0.41 -4.04 18.11
CA ARG A 240 -1.36 -2.93 18.16
C ARG A 240 -0.78 -1.61 17.62
N LEU A 241 -0.04 -1.70 16.52
CA LEU A 241 0.67 -0.56 15.94
C LEU A 241 -0.28 0.42 15.23
N PRO A 242 -0.01 1.73 15.23
CA PRO A 242 -0.87 2.75 14.63
C PRO A 242 -0.70 2.80 13.09
N VAL A 243 -1.00 1.71 12.41
CA VAL A 243 -0.91 1.60 10.94
C VAL A 243 -2.31 1.64 10.33
N LEU A 244 -2.53 2.60 9.44
CA LEU A 244 -3.73 2.68 8.61
C LEU A 244 -3.42 2.05 7.24
N PHE A 245 -3.88 0.83 7.03
CA PHE A 245 -3.82 0.17 5.73
C PHE A 245 -4.95 0.68 4.84
N VAL A 246 -4.64 1.15 3.64
CA VAL A 246 -5.64 1.60 2.67
C VAL A 246 -5.46 0.87 1.36
N ILE A 247 -6.44 0.04 1.01
CA ILE A 247 -6.46 -0.68 -0.25
C ILE A 247 -7.42 0.01 -1.21
N GLN A 248 -6.87 0.53 -2.30
CA GLN A 248 -7.60 1.20 -3.37
C GLN A 248 -8.03 0.18 -4.39
N ASN A 249 -9.21 -0.40 -4.16
CA ASN A 249 -9.75 -1.49 -4.96
C ASN A 249 -10.47 -0.93 -6.18
N ASN A 250 -9.85 -1.04 -7.35
CA ASN A 250 -10.46 -0.66 -8.63
C ASN A 250 -10.94 -1.86 -9.45
N GLY A 251 -10.88 -3.06 -8.88
CA GLY A 251 -11.37 -4.30 -9.46
C GLY A 251 -10.38 -5.02 -10.40
N TYR A 252 -9.21 -4.43 -10.69
CA TYR A 252 -8.28 -4.99 -11.67
C TYR A 252 -6.81 -4.81 -11.28
N ALA A 253 -6.06 -5.90 -11.19
CA ALA A 253 -4.60 -5.88 -11.26
C ALA A 253 -4.17 -5.95 -12.74
N ILE A 254 -3.80 -4.81 -13.34
CA ILE A 254 -3.61 -4.64 -14.77
C ILE A 254 -4.88 -5.09 -15.53
N SER A 255 -4.90 -6.31 -16.05
CA SER A 255 -6.02 -6.92 -16.78
C SER A 255 -6.72 -8.05 -16.01
N VAL A 256 -6.21 -8.44 -14.83
CA VAL A 256 -6.74 -9.54 -14.04
C VAL A 256 -7.81 -9.02 -13.09
N PRO A 257 -9.08 -9.46 -13.20
CA PRO A 257 -10.14 -9.04 -12.29
C PRO A 257 -9.91 -9.57 -10.87
N GLN A 258 -10.38 -8.83 -9.86
CA GLN A 258 -10.17 -9.16 -8.45
C GLN A 258 -10.60 -10.59 -8.11
N ALA A 259 -11.74 -11.05 -8.64
CA ALA A 259 -12.23 -12.41 -8.38
C ALA A 259 -11.28 -13.53 -8.83
N ALA A 260 -10.34 -13.24 -9.74
CA ALA A 260 -9.30 -14.17 -10.16
C ALA A 260 -7.98 -14.02 -9.35
N GLN A 261 -7.90 -13.06 -8.43
CA GLN A 261 -6.71 -12.77 -7.63
C GLN A 261 -6.84 -13.27 -6.20
N THR A 262 -7.99 -13.05 -5.56
CA THR A 262 -8.21 -13.34 -4.14
C THR A 262 -9.49 -14.14 -3.94
N GLY A 263 -9.47 -15.06 -2.98
CA GLY A 263 -10.65 -15.88 -2.62
C GLY A 263 -11.68 -15.14 -1.75
N SER A 264 -11.42 -13.90 -1.36
CA SER A 264 -12.32 -13.10 -0.52
C SER A 264 -12.06 -11.60 -0.72
N GLU A 265 -12.99 -10.76 -0.27
CA GLU A 265 -12.78 -9.32 -0.16
C GLU A 265 -11.67 -9.02 0.84
N ILE A 266 -10.83 -8.04 0.55
CA ILE A 266 -9.59 -7.80 1.31
C ILE A 266 -9.89 -7.37 2.75
N HIS A 267 -10.93 -6.55 2.94
CA HIS A 267 -11.34 -6.16 4.29
C HIS A 267 -11.77 -7.37 5.15
N ARG A 268 -12.36 -8.41 4.56
CA ARG A 268 -12.71 -9.64 5.29
C ARG A 268 -11.48 -10.47 5.63
N ILE A 269 -10.49 -10.50 4.75
CA ILE A 269 -9.20 -11.15 5.04
C ILE A 269 -8.55 -10.47 6.25
N ALA A 270 -8.50 -9.15 6.26
CA ALA A 270 -7.91 -8.39 7.36
C ALA A 270 -8.67 -8.55 8.70
N GLN A 271 -9.99 -8.77 8.67
CA GLN A 271 -10.75 -9.12 9.88
C GLN A 271 -10.22 -10.37 10.58
N GLY A 272 -9.69 -11.33 9.81
CA GLY A 272 -9.07 -12.54 10.35
C GLY A 272 -7.87 -12.28 11.26
N PHE A 273 -7.23 -11.12 11.14
CA PHE A 273 -6.14 -10.67 12.01
C PHE A 273 -6.63 -9.87 13.24
N GLY A 274 -7.95 -9.72 13.43
CA GLY A 274 -8.54 -9.08 14.62
C GLY A 274 -8.50 -7.56 14.61
N MET A 275 -8.24 -6.91 13.47
CA MET A 275 -8.28 -5.45 13.35
C MET A 275 -9.65 -4.95 12.84
N PRO A 276 -10.07 -3.73 13.19
CA PRO A 276 -11.21 -3.08 12.54
C PRO A 276 -10.96 -2.88 11.05
N THR A 277 -11.99 -3.14 10.25
CA THR A 277 -11.94 -2.98 8.81
C THR A 277 -13.17 -2.21 8.32
N TYR A 278 -12.96 -1.41 7.27
CA TYR A 278 -13.98 -0.56 6.70
C TYR A 278 -14.00 -0.77 5.19
N ALA A 279 -15.14 -1.24 4.66
CA ALA A 279 -15.39 -1.25 3.22
C ALA A 279 -16.19 0.02 2.89
N ILE A 280 -15.64 0.88 2.05
CA ILE A 280 -16.23 2.16 1.70
C ILE A 280 -16.29 2.35 0.19
N ASP A 281 -17.28 3.13 -0.26
CA ASP A 281 -17.29 3.66 -1.62
C ASP A 281 -16.33 4.86 -1.69
N GLY A 282 -15.13 4.65 -2.24
CA GLY A 282 -14.09 5.68 -2.36
C GLY A 282 -14.42 6.77 -3.37
N THR A 283 -15.52 6.64 -4.12
CA THR A 283 -16.05 7.70 -4.98
C THR A 283 -16.97 8.67 -4.22
N ARG A 284 -17.24 8.40 -2.92
CA ARG A 284 -18.07 9.23 -2.05
C ARG A 284 -17.27 9.67 -0.83
N PHE A 285 -17.28 10.97 -0.55
CA PHE A 285 -16.51 11.53 0.55
C PHE A 285 -17.27 11.51 1.89
N GLU A 286 -18.58 11.66 1.87
CA GLU A 286 -19.39 11.78 3.06
C GLU A 286 -19.26 10.58 4.01
N PRO A 287 -19.33 9.30 3.55
CA PRO A 287 -19.10 8.15 4.42
C PRO A 287 -17.69 8.10 4.98
N MET A 288 -16.68 8.52 4.21
CA MET A 288 -15.30 8.59 4.67
C MET A 288 -15.17 9.58 5.83
N TYR A 289 -15.70 10.78 5.65
CA TYR A 289 -15.66 11.85 6.64
C TYR A 289 -16.38 11.51 7.95
N GLN A 290 -17.43 10.70 7.89
CA GLN A 290 -18.17 10.27 9.08
C GLN A 290 -17.50 9.12 9.83
N ILE A 291 -16.91 8.16 9.12
CA ILE A 291 -16.45 6.91 9.71
C ILE A 291 -14.98 6.97 10.09
N LEU A 292 -14.12 7.49 9.20
CA LEU A 292 -12.67 7.37 9.35
C LEU A 292 -12.08 8.24 10.47
N PRO A 293 -12.61 9.42 10.83
CA PRO A 293 -12.11 10.17 11.99
C PRO A 293 -12.14 9.36 13.28
N LEU A 294 -13.17 8.55 13.50
CA LEU A 294 -13.30 7.69 14.68
C LEU A 294 -12.23 6.58 14.69
N ALA A 295 -11.95 5.98 13.52
CA ALA A 295 -10.90 4.99 13.37
C ALA A 295 -9.51 5.61 13.62
N ILE A 296 -9.26 6.79 13.05
CA ILE A 296 -8.02 7.54 13.21
C ILE A 296 -7.78 7.92 14.67
N GLU A 297 -8.80 8.45 15.34
CA GLU A 297 -8.69 8.83 16.76
C GLU A 297 -8.45 7.61 17.66
N ARG A 298 -9.16 6.49 17.42
CA ARG A 298 -8.90 5.22 18.11
C ARG A 298 -7.45 4.78 17.95
N MET A 299 -6.88 4.90 16.75
CA MET A 299 -5.48 4.54 16.48
C MET A 299 -4.52 5.44 17.25
N ARG A 300 -4.76 6.76 17.29
CA ARG A 300 -3.95 7.72 18.06
C ARG A 300 -3.95 7.44 19.56
N GLN A 301 -5.02 6.85 20.07
CA GLN A 301 -5.18 6.42 21.45
C GLN A 301 -4.62 5.01 21.72
N GLY A 302 -3.83 4.43 20.82
CA GLY A 302 -3.24 3.10 20.97
C GLY A 302 -4.23 1.95 20.71
N GLY A 303 -5.33 2.22 19.98
CA GLY A 303 -6.32 1.23 19.61
C GLY A 303 -5.85 0.17 18.60
N GLY A 304 -4.61 0.28 18.12
CA GLY A 304 -4.03 -0.64 17.13
C GLY A 304 -4.41 -0.28 15.69
N PRO A 305 -4.04 -1.11 14.70
CA PRO A 305 -4.21 -0.80 13.28
C PRO A 305 -5.68 -0.80 12.85
N ALA A 306 -5.90 -0.29 11.63
CA ALA A 306 -7.16 -0.42 10.93
C ALA A 306 -6.90 -0.62 9.43
N LEU A 307 -7.84 -1.25 8.73
CA LEU A 307 -7.81 -1.37 7.27
C LEU A 307 -9.04 -0.72 6.66
N VAL A 308 -8.82 0.05 5.61
CA VAL A 308 -9.85 0.62 4.73
C VAL A 308 -9.71 -0.04 3.36
N GLU A 309 -10.73 -0.71 2.88
CA GLU A 309 -10.88 -1.09 1.48
C GLU A 309 -11.80 -0.09 0.81
N GLY A 310 -11.23 0.83 0.03
CA GLY A 310 -11.95 1.83 -0.73
C GLY A 310 -12.23 1.34 -2.15
N GLN A 311 -13.50 1.13 -2.49
CA GLN A 311 -13.90 0.86 -3.86
C GLN A 311 -13.75 2.13 -4.69
N VAL A 312 -12.86 2.09 -5.68
CA VAL A 312 -12.54 3.21 -6.57
C VAL A 312 -12.71 2.78 -8.04
N ILE A 313 -12.51 3.69 -8.95
CA ILE A 313 -12.63 3.41 -10.38
C ILE A 313 -11.30 3.72 -11.04
N ARG A 314 -10.78 2.81 -11.84
CA ARG A 314 -9.66 3.11 -12.72
C ARG A 314 -10.21 3.54 -14.07
N MET A 315 -10.32 4.87 -14.29
CA MET A 315 -10.95 5.42 -15.50
C MET A 315 -10.10 5.26 -16.75
N ASP A 316 -8.78 5.36 -16.62
CA ASP A 316 -7.83 5.19 -17.71
C ASP A 316 -7.24 3.76 -17.71
N SER A 317 -6.49 3.41 -18.76
CA SER A 317 -5.70 2.18 -18.81
C SER A 317 -4.77 2.07 -17.60
N HIS A 318 -4.25 0.87 -17.33
CA HIS A 318 -3.38 0.64 -16.16
C HIS A 318 -2.17 1.57 -16.15
N SER A 319 -1.53 1.74 -17.29
CA SER A 319 -0.41 2.65 -17.53
C SER A 319 -0.35 3.08 -18.98
N SER A 320 0.59 3.93 -19.34
CA SER A 320 0.82 4.38 -20.73
C SER A 320 1.11 3.23 -21.72
N SER A 321 1.57 2.07 -21.23
CA SER A 321 1.83 0.87 -22.06
C SER A 321 0.65 -0.10 -22.17
N ASP A 322 -0.49 0.18 -21.48
CA ASP A 322 -1.66 -0.69 -21.46
C ASP A 322 -2.80 -0.17 -22.32
N ASP A 323 -3.66 -1.09 -22.77
CA ASP A 323 -4.90 -0.77 -23.48
C ASP A 323 -6.07 -1.54 -22.86
N GLN A 324 -6.83 -0.84 -21.98
CA GLN A 324 -7.95 -1.44 -21.27
C GLN A 324 -9.09 -1.94 -22.17
N LYS A 325 -9.19 -1.51 -23.42
CA LYS A 325 -10.20 -1.98 -24.37
C LYS A 325 -10.00 -3.45 -24.74
N LYS A 326 -8.83 -4.03 -24.44
CA LYS A 326 -8.55 -5.46 -24.68
C LYS A 326 -9.21 -6.39 -23.66
N TYR A 327 -9.60 -5.88 -22.48
CA TYR A 327 -10.13 -6.68 -21.38
C TYR A 327 -11.37 -6.10 -20.69
N ARG A 328 -11.80 -4.88 -21.05
CA ARG A 328 -13.05 -4.25 -20.59
C ARG A 328 -14.03 -4.07 -21.73
N SER A 329 -15.29 -4.31 -21.48
CA SER A 329 -16.34 -4.06 -22.46
C SER A 329 -16.62 -2.56 -22.63
N GLN A 330 -17.25 -2.18 -23.74
CA GLN A 330 -17.64 -0.79 -23.98
C GLN A 330 -18.69 -0.32 -22.98
N GLU A 331 -19.57 -1.22 -22.54
CA GLU A 331 -20.60 -0.96 -21.54
C GLU A 331 -19.95 -0.60 -20.21
N GLU A 332 -18.96 -1.40 -19.73
CA GLU A 332 -18.20 -1.13 -18.52
C GLU A 332 -17.50 0.23 -18.59
N LEU A 333 -16.87 0.55 -19.74
CA LEU A 333 -16.22 1.83 -19.95
C LEU A 333 -17.20 3.01 -19.87
N ASN A 334 -18.40 2.86 -20.41
CA ASN A 334 -19.44 3.88 -20.36
C ASN A 334 -19.96 4.09 -18.92
N GLU A 335 -20.22 3.01 -18.18
CA GLU A 335 -20.65 3.07 -16.77
C GLU A 335 -19.60 3.77 -15.88
N MET A 336 -18.32 3.57 -16.16
CA MET A 336 -17.25 4.27 -15.44
C MET A 336 -17.33 5.79 -15.61
N LEU A 337 -17.64 6.28 -16.82
CA LEU A 337 -17.74 7.72 -17.08
C LEU A 337 -18.89 8.38 -16.29
N GLU A 338 -20.01 7.67 -16.10
CA GLU A 338 -21.14 8.15 -15.29
C GLU A 338 -20.77 8.27 -13.79
N ARG A 339 -19.82 7.48 -13.36
CA ARG A 339 -19.32 7.41 -11.99
C ARG A 339 -18.09 8.30 -11.73
N ASP A 340 -17.69 9.16 -12.67
CA ASP A 340 -16.56 10.08 -12.50
C ASP A 340 -16.65 10.86 -11.19
N PRO A 341 -15.66 10.74 -10.28
CA PRO A 341 -15.69 11.40 -8.98
C PRO A 341 -15.72 12.93 -9.07
N ILE A 342 -15.14 13.53 -10.11
CA ILE A 342 -15.20 14.99 -10.35
C ILE A 342 -16.64 15.40 -10.61
N HIS A 343 -17.29 14.80 -11.61
CA HIS A 343 -18.66 15.10 -11.96
C HIS A 343 -19.64 14.82 -10.81
N GLN A 344 -19.40 13.76 -10.03
CA GLN A 344 -20.22 13.49 -8.84
C GLN A 344 -20.06 14.60 -7.79
N THR A 345 -18.85 15.12 -7.58
CA THR A 345 -18.60 16.20 -6.63
C THR A 345 -19.28 17.49 -7.10
N GLU A 346 -19.20 17.82 -8.38
CA GLU A 346 -19.86 18.99 -8.95
C GLU A 346 -21.37 18.94 -8.79
N ARG A 347 -21.99 17.82 -9.10
CA ARG A 347 -23.41 17.61 -8.87
C ARG A 347 -23.79 17.73 -7.40
N TYR A 348 -22.91 17.31 -6.49
CA TYR A 348 -23.12 17.46 -5.04
C TYR A 348 -23.06 18.92 -4.63
N LEU A 349 -22.04 19.68 -5.06
CA LEU A 349 -21.86 21.11 -4.78
C LEU A 349 -23.04 21.96 -5.30
N GLN A 350 -23.53 21.65 -6.50
CA GLN A 350 -24.70 22.32 -7.08
C GLN A 350 -25.98 22.02 -6.30
N ARG A 351 -26.26 20.76 -6.00
CA ARG A 351 -27.45 20.36 -5.24
C ARG A 351 -27.50 20.96 -3.84
N ARG A 352 -26.32 21.15 -3.23
CA ARG A 352 -26.17 21.79 -1.92
C ARG A 352 -26.21 23.32 -2.00
N GLY A 353 -26.17 23.90 -3.18
CA GLY A 353 -26.08 25.36 -3.38
C GLY A 353 -24.75 25.96 -2.91
N ILE A 354 -23.67 25.15 -2.79
CA ILE A 354 -22.35 25.59 -2.32
C ILE A 354 -21.64 26.38 -3.41
N LEU A 355 -21.71 25.92 -4.67
CA LEU A 355 -21.14 26.60 -5.82
C LEU A 355 -22.13 26.64 -6.98
N ALA A 356 -22.22 27.81 -7.62
CA ALA A 356 -22.90 27.95 -8.91
C ALA A 356 -21.97 27.50 -10.06
N GLU A 357 -22.54 27.13 -11.21
CA GLU A 357 -21.81 26.70 -12.40
C GLU A 357 -20.69 27.66 -12.81
N LYS A 358 -21.00 28.98 -12.80
CA LYS A 358 -20.00 30.02 -13.12
C LYS A 358 -18.78 29.99 -12.19
N GLN A 359 -19.00 29.75 -10.90
CA GLN A 359 -17.93 29.68 -9.90
C GLN A 359 -17.08 28.41 -10.10
N MET A 360 -17.71 27.29 -10.40
CA MET A 360 -17.00 26.04 -10.72
C MET A 360 -16.15 26.21 -11.99
N GLN A 361 -16.68 26.88 -13.02
CA GLN A 361 -15.90 27.15 -14.24
C GLN A 361 -14.71 28.07 -13.94
N GLN A 362 -14.88 29.09 -13.11
CA GLN A 362 -13.77 29.95 -12.68
C GLN A 362 -12.68 29.16 -11.94
N MET A 363 -13.07 28.25 -11.02
CA MET A 363 -12.11 27.39 -10.31
C MET A 363 -11.38 26.46 -11.30
N ARG A 364 -12.07 25.90 -12.28
CA ARG A 364 -11.47 25.08 -13.33
C ARG A 364 -10.42 25.86 -14.13
N ASP A 365 -10.76 27.05 -14.58
CA ASP A 365 -9.87 27.90 -15.41
C ASP A 365 -8.64 28.34 -14.63
N GLN A 366 -8.80 28.74 -13.37
CA GLN A 366 -7.71 29.12 -12.48
C GLN A 366 -6.77 27.93 -12.21
N THR A 367 -7.33 26.79 -11.83
CA THR A 367 -6.55 25.58 -11.54
C THR A 367 -5.78 25.11 -12.77
N LYS A 368 -6.45 25.11 -13.94
CA LYS A 368 -5.80 24.76 -15.21
C LYS A 368 -4.61 25.66 -15.50
N THR A 369 -4.78 26.97 -15.35
CA THR A 369 -3.72 27.97 -15.60
C THR A 369 -2.53 27.74 -14.66
N GLU A 370 -2.78 27.45 -13.39
CA GLU A 370 -1.72 27.18 -12.40
C GLU A 370 -0.96 25.90 -12.74
N VAL A 371 -1.67 24.83 -13.10
CA VAL A 371 -1.08 23.55 -13.50
C VAL A 371 -0.25 23.69 -14.77
N ASP A 372 -0.79 24.35 -15.80
CA ASP A 372 -0.09 24.58 -17.07
C ASP A 372 1.21 25.36 -16.85
N ARG A 373 1.17 26.44 -16.04
CA ARG A 373 2.36 27.20 -15.68
C ARG A 373 3.43 26.35 -15.00
N ALA A 374 3.06 25.55 -14.00
CA ALA A 374 4.00 24.68 -13.29
C ALA A 374 4.60 23.60 -14.22
N ALA A 375 3.79 23.07 -15.14
CA ALA A 375 4.24 22.12 -16.14
C ALA A 375 5.24 22.73 -17.13
N ASP A 376 4.95 23.93 -17.63
CA ASP A 376 5.82 24.62 -18.57
C ASP A 376 7.14 25.04 -17.92
N GLU A 377 7.11 25.49 -16.66
CA GLU A 377 8.32 25.78 -15.87
C GLU A 377 9.18 24.52 -15.68
N ALA A 378 8.58 23.39 -15.37
CA ALA A 378 9.31 22.12 -15.21
C ALA A 378 9.87 21.60 -16.54
N ASP A 379 9.13 21.75 -17.64
CA ASP A 379 9.58 21.30 -18.97
C ASP A 379 10.81 22.07 -19.47
N GLN A 380 11.02 23.31 -19.01
CA GLN A 380 12.19 24.15 -19.35
C GLN A 380 13.45 23.79 -18.54
N GLU A 381 13.31 23.04 -17.45
CA GLU A 381 14.46 22.63 -16.64
C GLU A 381 15.36 21.64 -17.41
N PRO A 382 16.66 21.66 -17.17
CA PRO A 382 17.61 20.79 -17.89
C PRO A 382 17.39 19.31 -17.55
N ALA A 383 17.83 18.45 -18.45
CA ALA A 383 17.96 17.02 -18.15
C ALA A 383 19.06 16.79 -17.11
N PRO A 384 18.98 15.73 -16.28
CA PRO A 384 20.02 15.39 -15.33
C PRO A 384 21.35 15.13 -16.04
N ARG A 385 22.46 15.54 -15.41
CA ARG A 385 23.78 15.27 -15.94
C ARG A 385 24.07 13.75 -15.87
N PRO A 386 24.71 13.16 -16.90
CA PRO A 386 24.97 11.72 -16.92
C PRO A 386 25.80 11.22 -15.72
N ASP A 387 26.73 12.04 -15.20
CA ASP A 387 27.56 11.71 -14.05
C ASP A 387 26.77 11.71 -12.73
N SER A 388 25.62 12.37 -12.67
CA SER A 388 24.77 12.41 -11.47
C SER A 388 24.12 11.05 -11.14
N ILE A 389 24.10 10.09 -12.05
CA ILE A 389 23.48 8.78 -11.85
C ILE A 389 24.08 8.01 -10.66
N LEU A 390 25.34 8.27 -10.34
CA LEU A 390 26.06 7.65 -9.22
C LEU A 390 25.91 8.45 -7.90
N ALA A 391 25.31 9.64 -7.94
CA ALA A 391 25.10 10.44 -6.76
C ALA A 391 23.93 9.90 -5.91
N HIS A 392 24.02 10.07 -4.59
CA HIS A 392 22.95 9.71 -3.64
C HIS A 392 22.51 8.23 -3.65
N ILE A 393 23.36 7.30 -4.11
CA ILE A 393 23.11 5.86 -4.03
C ILE A 393 23.20 5.38 -2.58
N TYR A 394 24.13 5.97 -1.83
CA TYR A 394 24.32 5.77 -0.41
C TYR A 394 24.18 7.10 0.32
N ALA A 395 23.90 7.06 1.62
CA ALA A 395 23.90 8.27 2.44
C ALA A 395 25.27 8.92 2.40
N GLU A 396 25.32 10.20 2.00
CA GLU A 396 26.51 11.02 2.10
C GLU A 396 26.75 11.31 3.59
N ASN A 397 27.93 11.04 4.09
CA ASN A 397 28.29 11.22 5.50
C ASN A 397 27.35 10.45 6.44
N SER A 398 27.23 9.15 6.25
CA SER A 398 26.84 8.34 7.40
C SER A 398 27.97 8.48 8.43
N ASP A 399 27.88 9.47 9.31
CA ASP A 399 28.61 9.52 10.60
C ASP A 399 28.20 8.33 11.52
N VAL A 400 27.47 7.38 10.96
CA VAL A 400 27.50 6.03 11.46
C VAL A 400 28.90 5.54 11.08
N GLU A 401 29.91 5.89 11.87
CA GLU A 401 30.96 4.95 12.18
C GLU A 401 30.24 3.66 12.57
N LEU A 402 29.89 2.87 11.55
CA LEU A 402 29.71 1.45 11.78
C LEU A 402 31.01 1.11 12.48
N GLY A 403 30.96 0.66 13.73
CA GLY A 403 32.11 0.37 14.54
C GLY A 403 33.12 -0.62 13.93
N MET A 404 33.14 -0.71 12.62
CA MET A 404 34.09 -1.40 11.75
C MET A 404 35.48 -0.75 11.73
N ASN A 405 35.61 0.50 12.23
CA ASN A 405 36.88 1.15 12.48
C ASN A 405 37.36 1.08 13.94
N ALA A 406 36.52 0.52 14.83
CA ALA A 406 37.08 0.09 16.10
C ALA A 406 38.16 -0.95 15.77
N PRO A 407 39.42 -0.71 16.15
CA PRO A 407 40.45 -1.74 15.97
C PRO A 407 39.86 -2.99 16.62
N ALA A 408 39.94 -4.12 15.91
CA ALA A 408 39.46 -5.38 16.46
C ALA A 408 40.20 -5.61 17.78
N THR A 409 39.59 -5.17 18.88
CA THR A 409 40.12 -5.18 20.23
C THR A 409 40.12 -6.58 20.82
N TYR A 410 39.59 -7.54 20.06
CA TYR A 410 39.58 -8.95 20.42
C TYR A 410 40.33 -9.80 19.39
N VAL A 411 41.64 -9.90 19.52
CA VAL A 411 42.35 -11.09 19.07
C VAL A 411 42.32 -12.04 20.27
N SER A 412 41.29 -12.84 20.38
CA SER A 412 41.32 -13.97 21.32
C SER A 412 42.27 -15.02 20.70
N GLU A 413 43.30 -15.44 21.46
CA GLU A 413 44.11 -16.63 21.12
C GLU A 413 43.27 -17.92 21.23
N GLU A 414 42.08 -17.84 21.77
CA GLU A 414 41.13 -18.94 21.96
C GLU A 414 40.34 -19.21 20.67
N SER A 415 40.50 -20.39 20.12
CA SER A 415 39.69 -20.85 18.97
C SER A 415 38.26 -21.10 19.41
N ILE A 416 37.36 -20.27 18.99
CA ILE A 416 35.93 -20.43 19.24
C ILE A 416 35.18 -20.81 17.98
N SER A 417 34.03 -21.49 18.12
CA SER A 417 33.20 -21.80 16.98
C SER A 417 32.52 -20.52 16.44
N LEU A 418 32.17 -20.51 15.14
CA LEU A 418 31.41 -19.41 14.53
C LEU A 418 30.11 -19.11 15.30
N LEU A 419 29.42 -20.16 15.77
CA LEU A 419 28.21 -20.01 16.57
C LEU A 419 28.47 -19.27 17.89
N GLU A 420 29.59 -19.59 18.53
CA GLU A 420 29.98 -18.93 19.78
C GLU A 420 30.39 -17.47 19.55
N ALA A 421 31.13 -17.20 18.47
CA ALA A 421 31.49 -15.83 18.06
C ALA A 421 30.24 -14.97 17.81
N ILE A 422 29.25 -15.49 17.08
CA ILE A 422 27.97 -14.82 16.83
C ILE A 422 27.24 -14.56 18.16
N ASN A 423 27.17 -15.56 19.05
CA ASN A 423 26.48 -15.40 20.33
C ASN A 423 27.18 -14.41 21.26
N ARG A 424 28.49 -14.32 21.25
CA ARG A 424 29.22 -13.30 22.02
C ARG A 424 28.94 -11.90 21.46
N GLY A 425 29.04 -11.68 20.15
CA GLY A 425 28.73 -10.39 19.51
C GLY A 425 27.27 -9.93 19.64
N LEU A 426 26.32 -10.83 19.85
CA LEU A 426 24.92 -10.47 20.12
C LEU A 426 24.64 -10.12 21.60
N ARG A 427 25.57 -10.42 22.51
CA ARG A 427 25.45 -10.10 23.95
C ARG A 427 26.11 -8.76 24.32
N GLU A 428 27.07 -8.31 23.51
CA GLU A 428 27.71 -6.99 23.58
C GLU A 428 26.85 -5.91 22.87
#